data_2b533d2d0ebf971db01b0e983aa8cde5
#
_entry.id   2b533d2d0ebf971db01b0e983aa8cde5
#
_cell.length_a   1.000
_cell.length_b   1.000
_cell.length_c   1.000
_cell.angle_alpha   90.00
_cell.angle_beta   90.00
_cell.angle_gamma   90.00
#
_symmetry.space_group_name_H-M   'P 1'
#
loop_
_entity.id
_entity.type
_entity.pdbx_description
1 polymer ?
#
loop_
_entity_poly.entity_id
_entity_poly.type
_entity_poly.pdbx_seq_one_letter_code
_entity_poly.pdbx_strand_id
1 'polypeptide(L)'
;GTGLNLLHYPETVQEIHAVDNNPKMHTKAARRIAQTNIPICQHELEGKSLPMESESFDCVVSTFTLCSIASVQQAMSEIWRVLKPGGRFHFLEHGLSPDPKVASWQEFMNPFQNFIGDGCQVNRPIESIICSQRFIMKPVEHFYLKNMPRIVGCIYQGQALKIKDC
;
A
#
# COMPACT_ATOMS: atom_id res chain seq x y z
N GLY A 1 9.79 -1.36 2.16
CA GLY A 1 9.61 -1.06 3.60
C GLY A 1 10.53 -1.86 4.51
N THR A 2 10.32 -1.72 5.80
CA THR A 2 11.18 -2.33 6.84
C THR A 2 10.86 -3.81 7.13
N GLY A 3 9.97 -4.44 6.36
CA GLY A 3 9.64 -5.86 6.48
C GLY A 3 8.75 -6.22 7.69
N LEU A 4 8.01 -5.27 8.27
CA LEU A 4 7.15 -5.55 9.43
C LEU A 4 6.09 -6.62 9.16
N ASN A 5 5.57 -6.68 7.95
CA ASN A 5 4.55 -7.64 7.55
C ASN A 5 5.09 -9.07 7.33
N LEU A 6 6.40 -9.25 7.15
CA LEU A 6 7.00 -10.53 6.75
C LEU A 6 6.68 -11.66 7.71
N LEU A 7 6.60 -11.38 9.01
CA LEU A 7 6.32 -12.38 10.03
C LEU A 7 4.83 -12.73 10.18
N HIS A 8 3.96 -12.06 9.41
CA HIS A 8 2.50 -12.25 9.47
C HIS A 8 1.93 -12.94 8.23
N TYR A 9 2.76 -13.25 7.24
CA TYR A 9 2.30 -14.01 6.08
C TYR A 9 2.10 -15.48 6.46
N PRO A 10 1.02 -16.11 5.94
CA PRO A 10 0.77 -17.53 6.18
C PRO A 10 1.78 -18.40 5.43
N GLU A 11 2.03 -19.61 5.94
CA GLU A 11 2.96 -20.58 5.33
C GLU A 11 2.57 -21.02 3.90
N THR A 12 1.33 -20.75 3.49
CA THR A 12 0.88 -21.00 2.11
C THR A 12 1.50 -20.06 1.09
N VAL A 13 2.11 -18.95 1.52
CA VAL A 13 2.84 -18.03 0.65
C VAL A 13 4.19 -18.65 0.29
N GLN A 14 4.40 -18.88 -1.00
CA GLN A 14 5.60 -19.57 -1.49
C GLN A 14 6.78 -18.63 -1.72
N GLU A 15 6.52 -17.37 -2.10
CA GLU A 15 7.53 -16.37 -2.39
C GLU A 15 6.96 -14.96 -2.22
N ILE A 16 7.81 -14.01 -1.82
CA ILE A 16 7.46 -12.59 -1.70
C ILE A 16 8.44 -11.74 -2.49
N HIS A 17 7.91 -10.91 -3.39
CA HIS A 17 8.66 -9.86 -4.06
C HIS A 17 8.44 -8.53 -3.33
N ALA A 18 9.46 -8.07 -2.60
CA ALA A 18 9.41 -6.84 -1.83
C ALA A 18 9.99 -5.68 -2.65
N VAL A 19 9.18 -4.66 -2.90
CA VAL A 19 9.57 -3.47 -3.68
C VAL A 19 9.67 -2.26 -2.78
N ASP A 20 10.75 -1.52 -2.88
CA ASP A 20 10.95 -0.22 -2.22
C ASP A 20 11.92 0.63 -3.06
N ASN A 21 11.68 1.94 -3.11
CA ASN A 21 12.56 2.88 -3.79
C ASN A 21 13.72 3.38 -2.91
N ASN A 22 13.74 2.99 -1.63
CA ASN A 22 14.76 3.39 -0.68
C ASN A 22 15.61 2.17 -0.26
N PRO A 23 16.87 2.06 -0.73
CA PRO A 23 17.74 0.92 -0.42
C PRO A 23 18.02 0.76 1.09
N LYS A 24 17.91 1.83 1.88
CA LYS A 24 18.04 1.76 3.34
C LYS A 24 16.93 0.95 3.99
N MET A 25 15.76 0.84 3.34
CA MET A 25 14.68 0.00 3.84
C MET A 25 14.98 -1.48 3.67
N HIS A 26 15.66 -1.86 2.58
CA HIS A 26 16.14 -3.23 2.37
C HIS A 26 17.10 -3.65 3.50
N THR A 27 18.05 -2.80 3.86
CA THR A 27 18.96 -3.06 4.99
C THR A 27 18.21 -3.23 6.31
N LYS A 28 17.20 -2.37 6.58
CA LYS A 28 16.38 -2.49 7.80
C LYS A 28 15.51 -3.75 7.80
N ALA A 29 15.10 -4.24 6.63
CA ALA A 29 14.32 -5.47 6.49
C ALA A 29 15.16 -6.74 6.72
N ALA A 30 16.46 -6.71 6.50
CA ALA A 30 17.35 -7.88 6.49
C ALA A 30 17.18 -8.77 7.73
N ARG A 31 17.08 -8.19 8.94
CA ARG A 31 16.86 -8.96 10.17
C ARG A 31 15.54 -9.74 10.17
N ARG A 32 14.46 -9.16 9.61
CA ARG A 32 13.15 -9.81 9.54
C ARG A 32 13.08 -10.82 8.43
N ILE A 33 13.78 -10.55 7.32
CA ILE A 33 13.95 -11.52 6.23
C ILE A 33 14.63 -12.79 6.75
N ALA A 34 15.67 -12.66 7.59
CA ALA A 34 16.34 -13.80 8.20
C ALA A 34 15.48 -14.60 9.22
N GLN A 35 14.33 -14.07 9.64
CA GLN A 35 13.40 -14.71 10.57
C GLN A 35 12.22 -15.41 9.89
N THR A 36 12.04 -15.25 8.59
CA THR A 36 11.00 -15.93 7.82
C THR A 36 11.58 -17.09 7.02
N ASN A 37 10.79 -18.15 6.85
CA ASN A 37 11.13 -19.27 5.97
C ASN A 37 10.67 -19.05 4.53
N ILE A 38 9.92 -17.96 4.26
CA ILE A 38 9.43 -17.63 2.94
C ILE A 38 10.56 -16.97 2.14
N PRO A 39 10.88 -17.43 0.93
CA PRO A 39 11.84 -16.78 0.04
C PRO A 39 11.43 -15.34 -0.25
N ILE A 40 12.36 -14.39 -0.08
CA ILE A 40 12.13 -12.96 -0.31
C ILE A 40 13.06 -12.46 -1.40
N CYS A 41 12.48 -12.01 -2.52
CA CYS A 41 13.18 -11.28 -3.57
C CYS A 41 13.02 -9.77 -3.36
N GLN A 42 14.09 -9.05 -3.12
CA GLN A 42 14.07 -7.59 -2.96
C GLN A 42 14.34 -6.91 -4.29
N HIS A 43 13.49 -5.94 -4.63
CA HIS A 43 13.61 -5.14 -5.85
C HIS A 43 13.68 -3.66 -5.51
N GLU A 44 14.62 -2.97 -6.12
CA GLU A 44 14.62 -1.51 -6.15
C GLU A 44 13.67 -1.05 -7.27
N LEU A 45 12.88 -0.03 -6.99
CA LEU A 45 11.98 0.54 -7.98
C LEU A 45 12.76 1.50 -8.86
N GLU A 46 13.13 1.05 -10.05
CA GLU A 46 13.73 1.89 -11.07
C GLU A 46 12.66 2.59 -11.90
N GLY A 47 12.51 3.90 -11.71
CA GLY A 47 11.51 4.69 -12.41
C GLY A 47 10.10 4.49 -11.84
N LYS A 48 9.12 4.24 -12.74
CA LYS A 48 7.70 4.20 -12.37
C LYS A 48 7.01 2.86 -12.63
N SER A 49 7.76 1.87 -13.12
CA SER A 49 7.24 0.54 -13.46
C SER A 49 7.83 -0.51 -12.52
N LEU A 50 6.99 -1.46 -12.12
CA LEU A 50 7.45 -2.61 -11.35
C LEU A 50 8.27 -3.56 -12.25
N PRO A 51 9.43 -4.07 -11.80
CA PRO A 51 10.29 -4.98 -12.57
C PRO A 51 9.72 -6.41 -12.60
N MET A 52 8.42 -6.54 -12.79
CA MET A 52 7.70 -7.81 -12.82
C MET A 52 6.85 -7.91 -14.08
N GLU A 53 6.63 -9.14 -14.53
CA GLU A 53 5.75 -9.41 -15.66
C GLU A 53 4.28 -9.13 -15.33
N SER A 54 3.48 -8.89 -16.38
CA SER A 54 2.03 -8.77 -16.22
C SER A 54 1.44 -10.09 -15.76
N GLU A 55 0.41 -10.02 -14.92
CA GLU A 55 -0.38 -11.18 -14.47
C GLU A 55 0.46 -12.31 -13.85
N SER A 56 1.51 -11.92 -13.11
CA SER A 56 2.44 -12.86 -12.47
C SER A 56 2.12 -13.12 -10.99
N PHE A 57 1.36 -12.25 -10.31
CA PHE A 57 1.10 -12.36 -8.87
C PHE A 57 -0.36 -12.68 -8.54
N ASP A 58 -0.55 -13.56 -7.56
CA ASP A 58 -1.85 -13.90 -7.02
C ASP A 58 -2.35 -12.85 -6.03
N CYS A 59 -1.40 -12.13 -5.40
CA CYS A 59 -1.69 -11.14 -4.36
C CYS A 59 -0.68 -10.00 -4.40
N VAL A 60 -1.17 -8.78 -4.19
CA VAL A 60 -0.34 -7.59 -3.89
C VAL A 60 -0.77 -7.02 -2.55
N VAL A 61 0.20 -6.61 -1.74
CA VAL A 61 -0.04 -5.98 -0.43
C VAL A 61 0.60 -4.61 -0.40
N SER A 62 -0.16 -3.59 -0.04
CA SER A 62 0.32 -2.23 0.17
C SER A 62 0.06 -1.79 1.61
N THR A 63 1.10 -1.33 2.30
CA THR A 63 0.99 -0.87 3.68
C THR A 63 1.73 0.44 3.84
N PHE A 64 0.99 1.52 4.09
CA PHE A 64 1.51 2.88 4.23
C PHE A 64 2.41 3.31 3.05
N THR A 65 2.05 2.88 1.84
CA THR A 65 2.81 3.11 0.61
C THR A 65 2.03 4.03 -0.33
N LEU A 66 0.75 3.72 -0.61
CA LEU A 66 -0.08 4.54 -1.50
C LEU A 66 -0.26 5.97 -1.00
N CYS A 67 -0.25 6.18 0.30
CA CYS A 67 -0.34 7.53 0.88
C CYS A 67 0.94 8.37 0.62
N SER A 68 2.09 7.73 0.34
CA SER A 68 3.39 8.41 0.19
C SER A 68 3.91 8.45 -1.25
N ILE A 69 3.42 7.60 -2.14
CA ILE A 69 3.87 7.57 -3.55
C ILE A 69 3.43 8.84 -4.29
N ALA A 70 4.35 9.53 -4.96
CA ALA A 70 4.04 10.74 -5.73
C ALA A 70 3.05 10.45 -6.88
N SER A 71 3.28 9.39 -7.67
CA SER A 71 2.47 9.00 -8.83
C SER A 71 1.52 7.84 -8.48
N VAL A 72 0.56 8.05 -7.56
CA VAL A 72 -0.31 6.98 -7.04
C VAL A 72 -1.16 6.31 -8.13
N GLN A 73 -1.64 7.05 -9.13
CA GLN A 73 -2.42 6.48 -10.23
C GLN A 73 -1.59 5.49 -11.07
N GLN A 74 -0.33 5.83 -11.30
CA GLN A 74 0.58 4.93 -12.01
C GLN A 74 0.91 3.70 -11.16
N ALA A 75 1.13 3.85 -9.86
CA ALA A 75 1.31 2.71 -8.96
C ALA A 75 0.09 1.79 -8.99
N MET A 76 -1.13 2.34 -9.01
CA MET A 76 -2.36 1.54 -9.12
C MET A 76 -2.45 0.81 -10.46
N SER A 77 -2.04 1.43 -11.58
CA SER A 77 -1.99 0.77 -12.89
C SER A 77 -0.99 -0.38 -12.89
N GLU A 78 0.15 -0.23 -12.25
CA GLU A 78 1.16 -1.29 -12.13
C GLU A 78 0.70 -2.43 -11.21
N ILE A 79 0.06 -2.12 -10.08
CA ILE A 79 -0.58 -3.13 -9.22
C ILE A 79 -1.62 -3.94 -10.02
N TRP A 80 -2.43 -3.25 -10.81
CA TRP A 80 -3.39 -3.90 -11.70
C TRP A 80 -2.70 -4.80 -12.73
N ARG A 81 -1.64 -4.29 -13.37
CA ARG A 81 -0.91 -5.00 -14.42
C ARG A 81 -0.31 -6.32 -13.91
N VAL A 82 0.37 -6.28 -12.75
CA VAL A 82 1.08 -7.45 -12.23
C VAL A 82 0.16 -8.49 -11.59
N LEU A 83 -1.03 -8.11 -11.15
CA LEU A 83 -2.01 -9.05 -10.60
C LEU A 83 -2.60 -9.93 -11.69
N LYS A 84 -2.69 -11.22 -11.41
CA LYS A 84 -3.45 -12.18 -12.22
C LYS A 84 -4.95 -11.83 -12.24
N PRO A 85 -5.71 -12.20 -13.29
CA PRO A 85 -7.16 -12.16 -13.25
C PRO A 85 -7.72 -12.94 -12.05
N GLY A 86 -8.55 -12.29 -11.23
CA GLY A 86 -9.02 -12.84 -9.94
C GLY A 86 -8.03 -12.69 -8.78
N GLY A 87 -6.86 -12.09 -9.02
CA GLY A 87 -5.88 -11.77 -7.98
C GLY A 87 -6.38 -10.71 -6.99
N ARG A 88 -5.76 -10.66 -5.85
CA ARG A 88 -6.20 -9.85 -4.69
C ARG A 88 -5.23 -8.73 -4.41
N PHE A 89 -5.77 -7.55 -4.19
CA PHE A 89 -5.03 -6.40 -3.67
C PHE A 89 -5.46 -6.13 -2.22
N HIS A 90 -4.54 -6.28 -1.28
CA HIS A 90 -4.75 -5.93 0.14
C HIS A 90 -4.09 -4.59 0.43
N PHE A 91 -4.76 -3.75 1.19
CA PHE A 91 -4.23 -2.44 1.54
C PHE A 91 -4.51 -2.08 3.01
N LEU A 92 -3.55 -1.34 3.58
CA LEU A 92 -3.64 -0.68 4.88
C LEU A 92 -2.96 0.69 4.73
N GLU A 93 -3.75 1.77 4.63
CA GLU A 93 -3.24 3.08 4.21
C GLU A 93 -3.82 4.22 5.03
N HIS A 94 -3.05 5.30 5.19
CA HIS A 94 -3.63 6.56 5.64
C HIS A 94 -4.54 7.13 4.56
N GLY A 95 -5.66 7.71 4.97
CA GLY A 95 -6.58 8.32 4.02
C GLY A 95 -7.42 9.45 4.60
N LEU A 96 -8.18 10.08 3.70
CA LEU A 96 -9.08 11.17 4.03
C LEU A 96 -10.14 10.69 5.01
N SER A 97 -10.30 11.42 6.12
CA SER A 97 -11.30 11.11 7.13
C SER A 97 -12.73 11.23 6.60
N PRO A 98 -13.64 10.31 6.94
CA PRO A 98 -15.07 10.48 6.66
C PRO A 98 -15.73 11.57 7.53
N ASP A 99 -15.08 12.03 8.61
CA ASP A 99 -15.53 13.16 9.43
C ASP A 99 -15.14 14.48 8.74
N PRO A 100 -16.10 15.31 8.28
CA PRO A 100 -15.80 16.54 7.53
C PRO A 100 -14.90 17.54 8.28
N LYS A 101 -15.00 17.57 9.61
CA LYS A 101 -14.16 18.47 10.43
C LYS A 101 -12.70 18.01 10.42
N VAL A 102 -12.50 16.70 10.55
CA VAL A 102 -11.16 16.11 10.48
C VAL A 102 -10.60 16.24 9.07
N ALA A 103 -11.41 15.98 8.03
CA ALA A 103 -11.02 16.12 6.63
C ALA A 103 -10.52 17.54 6.31
N SER A 104 -11.27 18.58 6.73
CA SER A 104 -10.84 19.97 6.54
C SER A 104 -9.49 20.27 7.23
N TRP A 105 -9.26 19.71 8.41
CA TRP A 105 -7.98 19.84 9.08
C TRP A 105 -6.87 19.06 8.36
N GLN A 106 -7.16 17.87 7.83
CA GLN A 106 -6.21 17.11 7.00
C GLN A 106 -5.79 17.90 5.77
N GLU A 107 -6.73 18.51 5.06
CA GLU A 107 -6.43 19.36 3.90
C GLU A 107 -5.55 20.56 4.26
N PHE A 108 -5.90 21.26 5.34
CA PHE A 108 -5.13 22.42 5.81
C PHE A 108 -3.70 22.02 6.22
N MET A 109 -3.54 20.91 6.93
CA MET A 109 -2.24 20.45 7.47
C MET A 109 -1.43 19.63 6.48
N ASN A 110 -2.02 19.19 5.36
CA ASN A 110 -1.36 18.26 4.43
C ASN A 110 -0.03 18.78 3.87
N PRO A 111 0.16 20.05 3.51
CA PRO A 111 1.47 20.54 3.05
C PRO A 111 2.56 20.36 4.11
N PHE A 112 2.25 20.61 5.38
CA PHE A 112 3.18 20.41 6.49
C PHE A 112 3.42 18.92 6.77
N GLN A 113 2.36 18.13 6.79
CA GLN A 113 2.42 16.68 6.97
C GLN A 113 3.24 15.99 5.87
N ASN A 114 3.07 16.41 4.62
CA ASN A 114 3.85 15.89 3.49
C ASN A 114 5.36 16.15 3.66
N PHE A 115 5.72 17.31 4.23
CA PHE A 115 7.13 17.65 4.47
C PHE A 115 7.74 16.84 5.61
N ILE A 116 7.06 16.69 6.76
CA ILE A 116 7.60 15.97 7.93
C ILE A 116 7.34 14.46 7.88
N GLY A 117 6.36 14.01 7.12
CA GLY A 117 5.92 12.62 7.00
C GLY A 117 6.53 11.88 5.82
N ASP A 118 7.68 12.31 5.31
CA ASP A 118 8.41 11.69 4.20
C ASP A 118 7.50 11.43 2.98
N GLY A 119 6.73 12.45 2.59
CA GLY A 119 5.81 12.40 1.46
C GLY A 119 4.42 11.85 1.76
N CYS A 120 4.12 11.47 3.00
CA CYS A 120 2.80 10.93 3.36
C CYS A 120 1.71 12.01 3.28
N GLN A 121 0.69 11.76 2.46
CA GLN A 121 -0.50 12.58 2.27
C GLN A 121 -1.69 11.91 2.96
N VAL A 122 -2.08 12.44 4.10
CA VAL A 122 -3.16 11.86 4.93
C VAL A 122 -4.57 12.20 4.42
N ASN A 123 -4.67 13.03 3.39
CA ASN A 123 -5.94 13.46 2.78
C ASN A 123 -6.27 12.73 1.48
N ARG A 124 -5.60 11.60 1.18
CA ARG A 124 -5.90 10.83 -0.05
C ARG A 124 -7.22 10.09 0.05
N PRO A 125 -8.11 10.19 -0.97
CA PRO A 125 -9.32 9.40 -1.04
C PRO A 125 -9.00 7.97 -1.51
N ILE A 126 -8.54 7.12 -0.60
CA ILE A 126 -7.97 5.79 -0.90
C ILE A 126 -8.92 4.91 -1.71
N GLU A 127 -10.21 4.87 -1.34
CA GLU A 127 -11.19 4.07 -2.07
C GLU A 127 -11.33 4.54 -3.52
N SER A 128 -11.43 5.84 -3.76
CA SER A 128 -11.52 6.40 -5.11
C SER A 128 -10.26 6.12 -5.93
N ILE A 129 -9.09 6.16 -5.29
CA ILE A 129 -7.81 5.83 -5.92
C ILE A 129 -7.80 4.37 -6.37
N ILE A 130 -8.23 3.45 -5.53
CA ILE A 130 -8.29 2.02 -5.88
C ILE A 130 -9.35 1.77 -6.94
N CYS A 131 -10.53 2.38 -6.83
CA CYS A 131 -11.61 2.28 -7.81
C CYS A 131 -11.30 2.94 -9.17
N SER A 132 -10.21 3.72 -9.28
CA SER A 132 -9.76 4.25 -10.58
C SER A 132 -9.30 3.15 -11.55
N GLN A 133 -9.00 1.96 -11.03
CA GLN A 133 -8.79 0.75 -11.79
C GLN A 133 -10.04 -0.16 -11.70
N ARG A 134 -10.13 -1.19 -12.52
CA ARG A 134 -11.27 -2.12 -12.57
C ARG A 134 -11.28 -3.13 -11.40
N PHE A 135 -11.05 -2.65 -10.18
CA PHE A 135 -11.13 -3.49 -8.99
C PHE A 135 -12.58 -3.59 -8.48
N ILE A 136 -12.96 -4.78 -8.02
CA ILE A 136 -14.15 -4.97 -7.18
C ILE A 136 -13.71 -4.83 -5.73
N MET A 137 -14.16 -3.76 -5.08
CA MET A 137 -13.90 -3.52 -3.67
C MET A 137 -14.72 -4.47 -2.79
N LYS A 138 -14.08 -5.08 -1.81
CA LYS A 138 -14.75 -5.68 -0.65
C LYS A 138 -15.07 -4.58 0.37
N PRO A 139 -15.91 -4.85 1.38
CA PRO A 139 -16.15 -3.89 2.46
C PRO A 139 -14.83 -3.37 3.04
N VAL A 140 -14.72 -2.05 3.14
CA VAL A 140 -13.52 -1.35 3.65
C VAL A 140 -13.79 -0.95 5.09
N GLU A 141 -12.83 -1.23 5.95
CA GLU A 141 -12.85 -0.79 7.33
C GLU A 141 -12.13 0.55 7.47
N HIS A 142 -12.75 1.48 8.23
CA HIS A 142 -12.14 2.75 8.60
C HIS A 142 -12.01 2.82 10.11
N PHE A 143 -10.83 3.17 10.58
CA PHE A 143 -10.62 3.35 12.01
C PHE A 143 -9.55 4.40 12.27
N TYR A 144 -9.49 4.89 13.50
CA TYR A 144 -8.43 5.77 13.94
C TYR A 144 -7.47 5.02 14.84
N LEU A 145 -6.17 5.21 14.58
CA LEU A 145 -5.12 4.65 15.43
C LEU A 145 -5.24 5.20 16.86
N LYS A 146 -5.18 4.31 17.83
CA LYS A 146 -5.13 4.71 19.25
C LYS A 146 -3.85 5.52 19.53
N ASN A 147 -3.98 6.54 20.37
CA ASN A 147 -2.86 7.41 20.77
C ASN A 147 -2.26 8.26 19.65
N MET A 148 -2.95 8.43 18.54
CA MET A 148 -2.57 9.35 17.47
C MET A 148 -3.63 10.43 17.25
N PRO A 149 -3.24 11.67 16.89
CA PRO A 149 -4.21 12.68 16.46
C PRO A 149 -5.05 12.17 15.30
N ARG A 150 -6.38 12.41 15.33
CA ARG A 150 -7.30 11.93 14.30
C ARG A 150 -6.95 12.39 12.88
N ILE A 151 -6.33 13.57 12.75
CA ILE A 151 -5.87 14.11 11.46
C ILE A 151 -4.80 13.27 10.76
N VAL A 152 -3.97 12.53 11.51
CA VAL A 152 -2.93 11.66 10.96
C VAL A 152 -3.24 10.18 11.13
N GLY A 153 -4.18 9.83 12.01
CA GLY A 153 -4.46 8.45 12.41
C GLY A 153 -5.64 7.80 11.68
N CYS A 154 -6.22 8.42 10.65
CA CYS A 154 -7.30 7.81 9.87
C CYS A 154 -6.74 6.73 8.93
N ILE A 155 -7.16 5.48 9.14
CA ILE A 155 -6.68 4.31 8.42
C ILE A 155 -7.82 3.67 7.63
N TYR A 156 -7.49 3.24 6.43
CA TYR A 156 -8.31 2.43 5.54
C TYR A 156 -7.68 1.04 5.43
N GLN A 157 -8.45 0.01 5.76
CA GLN A 157 -8.04 -1.37 5.61
C GLN A 157 -9.06 -2.11 4.75
N GLY A 158 -8.58 -2.84 3.75
CA GLY A 158 -9.49 -3.56 2.87
C GLY A 158 -8.80 -4.47 1.86
N GLN A 159 -9.66 -5.03 1.02
CA GLN A 159 -9.28 -5.90 -0.08
C GLN A 159 -10.04 -5.51 -1.34
N ALA A 160 -9.37 -5.59 -2.48
CA ALA A 160 -9.96 -5.44 -3.79
C ALA A 160 -9.57 -6.62 -4.70
N LEU A 161 -10.44 -6.99 -5.62
CA LEU A 161 -10.25 -8.11 -6.54
C LEU A 161 -10.08 -7.58 -7.97
N LYS A 162 -9.06 -8.05 -8.68
CA LYS A 162 -8.94 -7.82 -10.13
C LYS A 162 -10.01 -8.62 -10.86
N ILE A 163 -10.83 -7.93 -11.66
CA ILE A 163 -11.85 -8.60 -12.47
C ILE A 163 -11.15 -9.48 -13.52
N LYS A 164 -11.72 -10.65 -13.78
CA LYS A 164 -11.35 -11.43 -14.98
C LYS A 164 -11.94 -10.70 -16.17
N ASP A 165 -11.11 -10.39 -17.16
CA ASP A 165 -11.63 -9.94 -18.46
C ASP A 165 -12.43 -11.09 -19.07
N CYS A 166 -13.68 -10.79 -19.48
CA CYS A 166 -14.55 -11.74 -20.16
C CYS A 166 -14.10 -11.97 -21.59
#